data_d27621aefb86b9edf19f93eede00f5f9
#
_entry.id   d27621aefb86b9edf19f93eede00f5f9
#
_cell.length_a   1.000
_cell.length_b   1.000
_cell.length_c   1.000
_cell.angle_alpha   90.00
_cell.angle_beta   90.00
_cell.angle_gamma   90.00
#
_symmetry.space_group_name_H-M   'P 1'
#
loop_
_entity.id
_entity.type
_entity.pdbx_description
1 polymer ?
#
loop_
_entity_poly.entity_id
_entity_poly.type
_entity_poly.pdbx_seq_one_letter_code
_entity_poly.pdbx_strand_id
1 'polypeptide(L)'
;AVRIFTGAPLPPGADAVVAQENCRIEGDRIWLPAVNAGDNVRCLGEETAAGERLIDAGKRLRPQELGLLATFGVARVKVYRRLRVALLSSGNELREPGEPLGAGQIYNSNRYSLLGVLQSLGCEVHDYPILIDDLGASRDALADAASRFDLIITSGGVSVGEEDHLKQAIRELGELH
;
A
#
# COMPACT_ATOMS: atom_id res chain seq x y z
N ALA A 1 -22.50 11.64 -43.53
CA ALA A 1 -22.23 11.08 -42.21
C ALA A 1 -21.49 9.74 -42.33
N VAL A 2 -20.66 9.44 -41.35
CA VAL A 2 -19.93 8.17 -41.28
C VAL A 2 -20.23 7.53 -39.91
N ARG A 3 -20.55 6.24 -39.91
CA ARG A 3 -20.78 5.50 -38.66
C ARG A 3 -19.45 5.17 -38.00
N ILE A 4 -19.29 5.53 -36.74
CA ILE A 4 -18.15 5.20 -35.90
C ILE A 4 -18.62 4.56 -34.58
N PHE A 5 -17.70 3.95 -33.82
CA PHE A 5 -17.99 3.37 -32.51
C PHE A 5 -17.34 4.21 -31.41
N THR A 6 -17.85 4.08 -30.21
CA THR A 6 -17.28 4.74 -29.02
C THR A 6 -15.78 4.49 -28.91
N GLY A 7 -15.00 5.55 -28.72
CA GLY A 7 -13.55 5.51 -28.64
C GLY A 7 -12.81 5.53 -29.97
N ALA A 8 -13.54 5.48 -31.12
CA ALA A 8 -12.89 5.60 -32.42
C ALA A 8 -12.39 7.03 -32.68
N PRO A 9 -11.26 7.18 -33.43
CA PRO A 9 -10.83 8.51 -33.88
C PRO A 9 -11.87 9.16 -34.77
N LEU A 10 -12.01 10.47 -34.63
CA LEU A 10 -12.91 11.24 -35.48
C LEU A 10 -12.39 11.23 -36.93
N PRO A 11 -13.24 10.91 -37.92
CA PRO A 11 -12.82 10.93 -39.32
C PRO A 11 -12.44 12.35 -39.81
N PRO A 12 -11.51 12.47 -40.75
CA PRO A 12 -11.15 13.76 -41.34
C PRO A 12 -12.39 14.49 -41.92
N GLY A 13 -12.55 15.78 -41.57
CA GLY A 13 -13.65 16.61 -42.01
C GLY A 13 -14.94 16.48 -41.19
N ALA A 14 -14.95 15.63 -40.15
CA ALA A 14 -16.01 15.63 -39.15
C ALA A 14 -15.60 16.47 -37.94
N ASP A 15 -16.55 17.16 -37.33
CA ASP A 15 -16.35 18.08 -36.21
C ASP A 15 -17.30 17.80 -35.02
N ALA A 16 -18.26 16.88 -35.18
CA ALA A 16 -19.19 16.48 -34.15
C ALA A 16 -19.62 15.02 -34.29
N VAL A 17 -20.07 14.43 -33.18
CA VAL A 17 -20.60 13.06 -33.11
C VAL A 17 -22.01 13.09 -32.56
N VAL A 18 -22.92 12.36 -33.21
CA VAL A 18 -24.30 12.18 -32.77
C VAL A 18 -24.47 10.75 -32.29
N ALA A 19 -25.03 10.56 -31.09
CA ALA A 19 -25.36 9.25 -30.58
C ALA A 19 -26.43 8.59 -31.48
N GLN A 20 -26.27 7.32 -31.79
CA GLN A 20 -27.12 6.57 -32.70
C GLN A 20 -28.59 6.63 -32.29
N GLU A 21 -28.88 6.68 -30.99
CA GLU A 21 -30.21 6.76 -30.40
C GLU A 21 -30.96 8.07 -30.78
N ASN A 22 -30.21 9.11 -31.12
CA ASN A 22 -30.73 10.42 -31.54
C ASN A 22 -30.84 10.53 -33.07
N CYS A 23 -30.52 9.47 -33.81
CA CYS A 23 -30.56 9.44 -35.27
C CYS A 23 -31.77 8.67 -35.74
N ARG A 24 -32.42 9.16 -36.81
CA ARG A 24 -33.48 8.44 -37.53
C ARG A 24 -32.96 8.05 -38.91
N ILE A 25 -32.97 6.76 -39.20
CA ILE A 25 -32.52 6.20 -40.48
C ILE A 25 -33.75 5.77 -41.29
N GLU A 26 -33.85 6.28 -42.49
CA GLU A 26 -34.92 5.90 -43.47
C GLU A 26 -34.26 5.63 -44.83
N GLY A 27 -34.15 4.35 -45.19
CA GLY A 27 -33.46 3.93 -46.42
C GLY A 27 -32.00 4.42 -46.39
N ASP A 28 -31.61 5.19 -47.42
CA ASP A 28 -30.28 5.76 -47.56
C ASP A 28 -30.10 7.14 -46.89
N ARG A 29 -31.11 7.61 -46.16
CA ARG A 29 -31.10 8.92 -45.50
C ARG A 29 -31.00 8.78 -44.01
N ILE A 30 -30.20 9.67 -43.38
CA ILE A 30 -30.04 9.83 -41.94
C ILE A 30 -30.53 11.23 -41.56
N TRP A 31 -31.47 11.26 -40.61
CA TRP A 31 -31.94 12.49 -40.00
C TRP A 31 -31.20 12.67 -38.68
N LEU A 32 -30.56 13.81 -38.54
CA LEU A 32 -29.74 14.17 -37.36
C LEU A 32 -30.40 15.38 -36.67
N PRO A 33 -30.34 15.48 -35.34
CA PRO A 33 -30.66 16.72 -34.64
C PRO A 33 -29.64 17.80 -35.01
N ALA A 34 -29.95 19.05 -34.69
CA ALA A 34 -28.97 20.11 -34.74
C ALA A 34 -27.87 19.84 -33.73
N VAL A 35 -26.60 19.97 -34.14
CA VAL A 35 -25.43 19.72 -33.33
C VAL A 35 -24.44 20.86 -33.49
N ASN A 36 -23.63 21.10 -32.48
CA ASN A 36 -22.55 22.06 -32.54
C ASN A 36 -21.20 21.33 -32.80
N ALA A 37 -20.27 22.05 -33.37
CA ALA A 37 -18.90 21.54 -33.47
C ALA A 37 -18.34 21.24 -32.09
N GLY A 38 -17.73 20.06 -31.92
CA GLY A 38 -17.22 19.56 -30.66
C GLY A 38 -18.19 18.69 -29.86
N ASP A 39 -19.47 18.60 -30.25
CA ASP A 39 -20.42 17.75 -29.52
C ASP A 39 -19.98 16.27 -29.53
N ASN A 40 -19.89 15.68 -28.33
CA ASN A 40 -19.43 14.31 -28.08
C ASN A 40 -18.03 13.98 -28.63
N VAL A 41 -17.17 14.95 -28.80
CA VAL A 41 -15.77 14.83 -29.23
C VAL A 41 -14.87 15.15 -28.05
N ARG A 42 -13.94 14.23 -27.71
CA ARG A 42 -12.88 14.51 -26.74
C ARG A 42 -11.67 15.10 -27.45
N CYS A 43 -11.20 16.22 -26.97
CA CYS A 43 -10.00 16.86 -27.49
C CYS A 43 -8.72 16.21 -26.92
N LEU A 44 -7.63 16.25 -27.70
CA LEU A 44 -6.33 15.83 -27.19
C LEU A 44 -5.93 16.73 -25.99
N GLY A 45 -5.59 16.09 -24.87
CA GLY A 45 -5.21 16.79 -23.64
C GLY A 45 -6.38 17.27 -22.77
N GLU A 46 -7.63 16.89 -23.08
CA GLU A 46 -8.80 17.28 -22.28
C GLU A 46 -8.76 16.71 -20.86
N GLU A 47 -8.32 15.47 -20.67
CA GLU A 47 -8.22 14.84 -19.36
C GLU A 47 -6.90 15.19 -18.65
N THR A 48 -5.82 15.32 -19.40
CA THR A 48 -4.50 15.73 -18.89
C THR A 48 -3.59 16.14 -20.05
N ALA A 49 -2.75 17.15 -19.82
CA ALA A 49 -1.79 17.63 -20.80
C ALA A 49 -0.42 16.98 -20.61
N ALA A 50 0.37 16.91 -21.69
CA ALA A 50 1.75 16.42 -21.63
C ALA A 50 2.59 17.25 -20.65
N GLY A 51 3.26 16.60 -19.70
CA GLY A 51 4.04 17.26 -18.65
C GLY A 51 3.27 17.60 -17.38
N GLU A 52 1.97 17.39 -17.36
CA GLU A 52 1.16 17.56 -16.17
C GLU A 52 1.44 16.46 -15.14
N ARG A 53 1.40 16.82 -13.86
CA ARG A 53 1.64 15.88 -12.78
C ARG A 53 0.38 15.07 -12.48
N LEU A 54 0.41 13.77 -12.71
CA LEU A 54 -0.71 12.86 -12.46
C LEU A 54 -0.84 12.45 -10.99
N ILE A 55 0.30 12.20 -10.32
CA ILE A 55 0.35 11.67 -8.96
C ILE A 55 1.53 12.32 -8.23
N ASP A 56 1.30 12.75 -7.00
CA ASP A 56 2.35 13.30 -6.15
C ASP A 56 3.26 12.21 -5.57
N ALA A 57 4.52 12.59 -5.30
CA ALA A 57 5.45 11.74 -4.56
C ALA A 57 4.91 11.45 -3.16
N GLY A 58 5.12 10.23 -2.66
CA GLY A 58 4.62 9.79 -1.35
C GLY A 58 3.17 9.31 -1.35
N LYS A 59 2.45 9.44 -2.44
CA LYS A 59 1.10 8.89 -2.58
C LYS A 59 1.13 7.35 -2.58
N ARG A 60 0.30 6.71 -1.74
CA ARG A 60 0.09 5.26 -1.81
C ARG A 60 -0.63 4.91 -3.11
N LEU A 61 -0.04 4.03 -3.90
CA LEU A 61 -0.64 3.54 -5.14
C LEU A 61 -1.68 2.46 -4.82
N ARG A 62 -2.94 2.82 -4.90
CA ARG A 62 -4.10 1.93 -4.79
C ARG A 62 -4.51 1.46 -6.20
N PRO A 63 -5.46 0.54 -6.36
CA PRO A 63 -5.89 0.08 -7.68
C PRO A 63 -6.27 1.21 -8.65
N GLN A 64 -6.92 2.27 -8.17
CA GLN A 64 -7.30 3.41 -9.02
C GLN A 64 -6.10 4.23 -9.52
N GLU A 65 -5.06 4.42 -8.72
CA GLU A 65 -3.84 5.07 -9.17
C GLU A 65 -3.10 4.20 -10.21
N LEU A 66 -3.14 2.88 -10.06
CA LEU A 66 -2.58 1.97 -11.06
C LEU A 66 -3.35 2.04 -12.38
N GLY A 67 -4.69 2.11 -12.32
CA GLY A 67 -5.53 2.33 -13.49
C GLY A 67 -5.23 3.64 -14.19
N LEU A 68 -5.09 4.74 -13.42
CA LEU A 68 -4.72 6.05 -13.96
C LEU A 68 -3.37 6.01 -14.69
N LEU A 69 -2.35 5.43 -14.08
CA LEU A 69 -1.02 5.28 -14.71
C LEU A 69 -1.10 4.48 -16.01
N ALA A 70 -1.87 3.39 -16.02
CA ALA A 70 -2.06 2.55 -17.19
C ALA A 70 -2.78 3.30 -18.33
N THR A 71 -3.78 4.14 -18.02
CA THR A 71 -4.50 4.97 -19.00
C THR A 71 -3.53 5.86 -19.80
N PHE A 72 -2.50 6.38 -19.14
CA PHE A 72 -1.49 7.23 -19.78
C PHE A 72 -0.23 6.47 -20.24
N GLY A 73 -0.27 5.14 -20.30
CA GLY A 73 0.81 4.30 -20.82
C GLY A 73 2.04 4.21 -19.92
N VAL A 74 1.92 4.58 -18.64
CA VAL A 74 3.04 4.52 -17.69
C VAL A 74 3.21 3.08 -17.19
N ALA A 75 4.19 2.36 -17.74
CA ALA A 75 4.44 0.96 -17.43
C ALA A 75 5.25 0.74 -16.13
N ARG A 76 6.03 1.73 -15.70
CA ARG A 76 6.92 1.64 -14.52
C ARG A 76 6.99 2.96 -13.79
N VAL A 77 6.89 2.91 -12.47
CA VAL A 77 7.08 4.07 -11.58
C VAL A 77 8.10 3.74 -10.51
N LYS A 78 8.84 4.75 -10.06
CA LYS A 78 9.71 4.61 -8.89
C LYS A 78 8.85 4.70 -7.64
N VAL A 79 9.00 3.73 -6.75
CA VAL A 79 8.31 3.69 -5.45
C VAL A 79 9.32 3.52 -4.32
N TYR A 80 8.93 3.91 -3.11
CA TYR A 80 9.70 3.58 -1.93
C TYR A 80 9.67 2.07 -1.70
N ARG A 81 10.77 1.49 -1.21
CA ARG A 81 10.76 0.10 -0.76
C ARG A 81 9.84 -0.06 0.45
N ARG A 82 9.43 -1.27 0.71
CA ARG A 82 8.69 -1.60 1.92
C ARG A 82 9.53 -1.34 3.15
N LEU A 83 8.88 -0.89 4.23
CA LEU A 83 9.52 -0.76 5.54
C LEU A 83 9.83 -2.16 6.08
N ARG A 84 11.08 -2.39 6.44
CA ARG A 84 11.52 -3.65 7.06
C ARG A 84 11.37 -3.50 8.57
N VAL A 85 10.58 -4.37 9.17
CA VAL A 85 10.23 -4.31 10.60
C VAL A 85 10.68 -5.59 11.29
N ALA A 86 11.43 -5.47 12.37
CA ALA A 86 11.67 -6.55 13.31
C ALA A 86 10.56 -6.58 14.36
N LEU A 87 9.92 -7.72 14.54
CA LEU A 87 8.92 -7.94 15.59
C LEU A 87 9.53 -8.85 16.66
N LEU A 88 9.63 -8.36 17.88
CA LEU A 88 10.19 -9.05 19.03
C LEU A 88 9.10 -9.24 20.10
N SER A 89 9.08 -10.41 20.71
CA SER A 89 8.25 -10.72 21.89
C SER A 89 9.15 -11.20 23.01
N SER A 90 9.03 -10.65 24.21
CA SER A 90 9.81 -11.04 25.39
C SER A 90 8.87 -11.42 26.53
N GLY A 91 9.23 -12.50 27.24
CA GLY A 91 8.52 -12.98 28.42
C GLY A 91 8.70 -14.49 28.62
N ASN A 92 9.13 -14.88 29.80
CA ASN A 92 9.28 -16.29 30.17
C ASN A 92 7.92 -17.01 30.28
N GLU A 93 6.84 -16.24 30.45
CA GLU A 93 5.46 -16.73 30.48
C GLU A 93 4.91 -17.06 29.10
N LEU A 94 5.53 -16.54 28.02
CA LEU A 94 5.01 -16.67 26.66
C LEU A 94 5.26 -18.09 26.08
N ARG A 95 4.25 -18.60 25.38
CA ARG A 95 4.32 -19.85 24.60
C ARG A 95 3.68 -19.64 23.23
N GLU A 96 4.12 -20.42 22.26
CA GLU A 96 3.51 -20.42 20.94
C GLU A 96 2.14 -21.12 20.97
N PRO A 97 1.14 -20.64 20.21
CA PRO A 97 -0.11 -21.33 20.03
C PRO A 97 0.10 -22.79 19.56
N GLY A 98 -0.57 -23.72 20.26
CA GLY A 98 -0.43 -25.16 20.02
C GLY A 98 0.53 -25.89 20.96
N GLU A 99 1.39 -25.17 21.69
CA GLU A 99 2.21 -25.73 22.75
C GLU A 99 1.38 -25.93 24.04
N PRO A 100 1.68 -26.95 24.89
CA PRO A 100 1.03 -27.09 26.18
C PRO A 100 1.43 -25.93 27.12
N LEU A 101 0.46 -25.36 27.84
CA LEU A 101 0.72 -24.34 28.85
C LEU A 101 1.06 -24.96 30.20
N GLY A 102 2.17 -24.53 30.79
CA GLY A 102 2.49 -24.73 32.18
C GLY A 102 1.80 -23.71 33.09
N ALA A 103 2.00 -23.85 34.41
CA ALA A 103 1.47 -22.90 35.38
C ALA A 103 2.04 -21.48 35.13
N GLY A 104 1.18 -20.48 35.09
CA GLY A 104 1.57 -19.08 34.85
C GLY A 104 1.94 -18.73 33.40
N GLN A 105 1.80 -19.64 32.47
CA GLN A 105 2.10 -19.40 31.05
C GLN A 105 0.86 -18.99 30.26
N ILE A 106 1.07 -18.18 29.24
CA ILE A 106 0.05 -17.67 28.32
C ILE A 106 0.52 -17.78 26.86
N TYR A 107 -0.43 -17.81 25.93
CA TYR A 107 -0.08 -17.75 24.51
C TYR A 107 0.28 -16.34 24.06
N ASN A 108 1.28 -16.23 23.19
CA ASN A 108 1.76 -14.98 22.60
C ASN A 108 0.79 -14.45 21.53
N SER A 109 -0.39 -14.00 21.95
CA SER A 109 -1.43 -13.47 21.04
C SER A 109 -1.07 -12.14 20.40
N ASN A 110 -0.32 -11.28 21.13
CA ASN A 110 0.09 -9.95 20.64
C ASN A 110 0.97 -10.06 19.40
N ARG A 111 1.87 -11.04 19.33
CA ARG A 111 2.70 -11.33 18.16
C ARG A 111 1.87 -11.45 16.89
N TYR A 112 0.84 -12.29 16.92
CA TYR A 112 -0.02 -12.53 15.76
C TYR A 112 -0.86 -11.32 15.37
N SER A 113 -1.35 -10.56 16.36
CA SER A 113 -2.09 -9.32 16.11
C SER A 113 -1.21 -8.27 15.45
N LEU A 114 0.00 -8.06 15.99
CA LEU A 114 0.98 -7.10 15.42
C LEU A 114 1.46 -7.52 14.04
N LEU A 115 1.74 -8.81 13.84
CA LEU A 115 2.13 -9.36 12.54
C LEU A 115 1.06 -9.08 11.48
N GLY A 116 -0.21 -9.37 11.79
CA GLY A 116 -1.35 -9.10 10.90
C GLY A 116 -1.50 -7.61 10.55
N VAL A 117 -1.38 -6.73 11.55
CA VAL A 117 -1.45 -5.27 11.33
C VAL A 117 -0.30 -4.79 10.45
N LEU A 118 0.94 -5.17 10.75
CA LEU A 118 2.12 -4.75 9.98
C LEU A 118 2.08 -5.24 8.54
N GLN A 119 1.65 -6.47 8.31
CA GLN A 119 1.45 -7.00 6.96
C GLN A 119 0.36 -6.25 6.19
N SER A 120 -0.75 -5.90 6.84
CA SER A 120 -1.82 -5.11 6.22
C SER A 120 -1.38 -3.70 5.83
N LEU A 121 -0.42 -3.14 6.57
CA LEU A 121 0.23 -1.87 6.25
C LEU A 121 1.24 -1.99 5.11
N GLY A 122 1.56 -3.21 4.67
CA GLY A 122 2.49 -3.48 3.59
C GLY A 122 3.95 -3.53 4.02
N CYS A 123 4.24 -3.69 5.32
CA CYS A 123 5.58 -3.86 5.84
C CYS A 123 6.15 -5.24 5.46
N GLU A 124 7.47 -5.31 5.38
CA GLU A 124 8.23 -6.56 5.34
C GLU A 124 8.64 -6.88 6.77
N VAL A 125 7.97 -7.88 7.39
CA VAL A 125 8.14 -8.19 8.81
C VAL A 125 9.04 -9.39 8.98
N HIS A 126 10.08 -9.23 9.80
CA HIS A 126 10.88 -10.32 10.33
C HIS A 126 10.47 -10.58 11.78
N ASP A 127 9.99 -11.77 12.02
CA ASP A 127 9.42 -12.20 13.29
C ASP A 127 10.47 -13.02 14.05
N TYR A 128 10.94 -12.46 15.17
CA TYR A 128 11.95 -13.10 16.01
C TYR A 128 11.31 -14.18 16.90
N PRO A 129 12.07 -15.20 17.28
CA PRO A 129 11.62 -16.13 18.35
C PRO A 129 11.30 -15.37 19.64
N ILE A 130 10.51 -15.99 20.52
CA ILE A 130 10.25 -15.42 21.85
C ILE A 130 11.60 -15.28 22.58
N LEU A 131 11.91 -14.06 23.00
CA LEU A 131 13.10 -13.77 23.78
C LEU A 131 12.86 -14.14 25.25
N ILE A 132 13.85 -14.80 25.83
CA ILE A 132 13.87 -15.02 27.28
C ILE A 132 14.13 -13.68 28.00
N ASP A 133 13.66 -13.55 29.22
CA ASP A 133 13.91 -12.38 30.06
C ASP A 133 15.36 -12.40 30.57
N ASP A 134 16.28 -12.05 29.69
CA ASP A 134 17.72 -11.95 29.92
C ASP A 134 18.27 -10.71 29.22
N LEU A 135 19.11 -9.95 29.91
CA LEU A 135 19.68 -8.70 29.39
C LEU A 135 20.57 -8.94 28.18
N GLY A 136 21.41 -9.97 28.23
CA GLY A 136 22.34 -10.28 27.14
C GLY A 136 21.59 -10.71 25.88
N ALA A 137 20.62 -11.61 26.00
CA ALA A 137 19.77 -12.05 24.90
C ALA A 137 18.97 -10.89 24.30
N SER A 138 18.39 -10.03 25.14
CA SER A 138 17.65 -8.85 24.70
C SER A 138 18.54 -7.85 23.95
N ARG A 139 19.74 -7.57 24.48
CA ARG A 139 20.71 -6.68 23.84
C ARG A 139 21.17 -7.21 22.48
N ASP A 140 21.52 -8.50 22.41
CA ASP A 140 22.03 -9.11 21.18
C ASP A 140 20.94 -9.14 20.09
N ALA A 141 19.70 -9.46 20.45
CA ALA A 141 18.55 -9.43 19.53
C ALA A 141 18.26 -8.00 19.03
N LEU A 142 18.29 -7.01 19.93
CA LEU A 142 18.08 -5.60 19.55
C LEU A 142 19.22 -5.08 18.67
N ALA A 143 20.47 -5.43 18.94
CA ALA A 143 21.62 -5.04 18.13
C ALA A 143 21.56 -5.65 16.73
N ASP A 144 21.23 -6.96 16.62
CA ASP A 144 20.99 -7.59 15.32
C ASP A 144 19.86 -6.89 14.56
N ALA A 145 18.72 -6.68 15.22
CA ALA A 145 17.57 -6.02 14.62
C ALA A 145 17.90 -4.58 14.16
N ALA A 146 18.59 -3.79 14.98
CA ALA A 146 18.97 -2.42 14.66
C ALA A 146 19.90 -2.34 13.42
N SER A 147 20.74 -3.34 13.22
CA SER A 147 21.65 -3.38 12.07
C SER A 147 20.95 -3.72 10.73
N ARG A 148 19.80 -4.36 10.76
CA ARG A 148 19.14 -4.97 9.58
C ARG A 148 17.80 -4.34 9.20
N PHE A 149 17.08 -3.78 10.17
CA PHE A 149 15.71 -3.31 10.00
C PHE A 149 15.59 -1.81 10.21
N ASP A 150 14.52 -1.24 9.69
CA ASP A 150 14.24 0.19 9.74
C ASP A 150 13.44 0.57 10.99
N LEU A 151 12.73 -0.41 11.57
CA LEU A 151 11.88 -0.28 12.75
C LEU A 151 11.94 -1.57 13.55
N ILE A 152 11.98 -1.44 14.86
CA ILE A 152 11.83 -2.55 15.81
C ILE A 152 10.57 -2.31 16.60
N ILE A 153 9.71 -3.31 16.66
CA ILE A 153 8.50 -3.31 17.49
C ILE A 153 8.62 -4.44 18.51
N THR A 154 8.41 -4.12 19.77
CA THR A 154 8.45 -5.10 20.85
C THR A 154 7.07 -5.27 21.50
N SER A 155 6.74 -6.51 21.85
CA SER A 155 5.60 -6.84 22.71
C SER A 155 6.13 -7.47 23.98
N GLY A 156 5.89 -6.83 25.13
CA GLY A 156 6.49 -7.15 26.41
C GLY A 156 7.72 -6.30 26.74
N GLY A 157 8.28 -6.49 27.94
CA GLY A 157 9.50 -5.80 28.38
C GLY A 157 9.40 -4.29 28.60
N VAL A 158 8.20 -3.75 28.81
CA VAL A 158 7.98 -2.30 28.99
C VAL A 158 7.30 -1.96 30.32
N SER A 159 7.24 -2.92 31.26
CA SER A 159 6.66 -2.74 32.58
C SER A 159 7.53 -1.86 33.49
N VAL A 160 6.97 -1.38 34.60
CA VAL A 160 7.68 -0.64 35.66
C VAL A 160 8.43 -1.56 36.62
N GLY A 161 8.55 -2.86 36.33
CA GLY A 161 9.29 -3.82 37.14
C GLY A 161 10.82 -3.57 37.14
N GLU A 162 11.48 -3.97 38.23
CA GLU A 162 12.92 -3.83 38.40
C GLU A 162 13.73 -4.69 37.42
N GLU A 163 13.11 -5.68 36.73
CA GLU A 163 13.71 -6.61 35.78
C GLU A 163 13.33 -6.31 34.31
N ASP A 164 13.24 -5.03 33.94
CA ASP A 164 12.95 -4.66 32.54
C ASP A 164 14.23 -4.67 31.70
N HIS A 165 14.71 -5.86 31.39
CA HIS A 165 15.94 -6.08 30.60
C HIS A 165 15.89 -5.42 29.21
N LEU A 166 14.69 -5.33 28.61
CA LEU A 166 14.56 -4.72 27.29
C LEU A 166 14.80 -3.21 27.32
N LYS A 167 14.25 -2.48 28.31
CA LYS A 167 14.53 -1.05 28.51
C LYS A 167 15.99 -0.78 28.80
N GLN A 168 16.63 -1.63 29.63
CA GLN A 168 18.05 -1.51 29.90
C GLN A 168 18.88 -1.71 28.63
N ALA A 169 18.58 -2.75 27.84
CA ALA A 169 19.27 -3.01 26.58
C ALA A 169 19.10 -1.86 25.57
N ILE A 170 17.90 -1.24 25.48
CA ILE A 170 17.67 -0.06 24.63
C ILE A 170 18.55 1.12 25.08
N ARG A 171 18.67 1.37 26.39
CA ARG A 171 19.52 2.47 26.90
C ARG A 171 21.01 2.26 26.64
N GLU A 172 21.45 1.01 26.58
CA GLU A 172 22.85 0.66 26.25
C GLU A 172 23.14 0.82 24.75
N LEU A 173 22.15 0.65 23.89
CA LEU A 173 22.30 0.67 22.43
C LEU A 173 21.89 2.00 21.78
N GLY A 174 21.16 2.85 22.49
CA GLY A 174 20.60 4.08 21.92
C GLY A 174 20.03 5.02 22.98
N GLU A 175 19.13 5.89 22.54
CA GLU A 175 18.45 6.87 23.40
C GLU A 175 16.98 6.44 23.63
N LEU A 176 16.56 6.52 24.89
CA LEU A 176 15.16 6.30 25.28
C LEU A 176 14.52 7.65 25.59
N HIS A 177 13.51 8.01 24.82
CA HIS A 177 12.74 9.26 24.97
C HIS A 177 11.41 9.06 25.68
#